data_e29c0322f353dbdb8e2a1821f11cac27
#
_entry.id   e29c0322f353dbdb8e2a1821f11cac27
#
_cell.length_a   1.000
_cell.length_b   1.000
_cell.length_c   1.000
_cell.angle_alpha   90.00
_cell.angle_beta   90.00
_cell.angle_gamma   90.00
#
_symmetry.space_group_name_H-M   'P 1'
#
loop_
_entity.id
_entity.type
_entity.pdbx_description
1 polymer ?
#
loop_
_entity_poly.entity_id
_entity_poly.type
_entity_poly.pdbx_seq_one_letter_code
_entity_poly.pdbx_strand_id
1 'polypeptide(L)'
;MSSIRIIFLGTSSAIPTSTRGLSSVAVIRDGVVHLFDAGEGIQSSFIQNKIGLNKETHIFITHMHGDHCIGILGLIQSMSLSSRTLPLHIYGPSGLRTFIENSFTSLKFKPKFPI
;
A
#
# COMPACT_ATOMS: atom_id res chain seq x y z
N MET A 1 21.30 3.42 17.11
CA MET A 1 21.57 3.83 15.72
C MET A 1 20.41 3.40 14.85
N SER A 2 19.84 4.32 14.08
CA SER A 2 18.74 3.95 13.19
C SER A 2 19.28 3.25 11.95
N SER A 3 18.53 2.28 11.45
CA SER A 3 18.83 1.58 10.20
C SER A 3 17.74 1.86 9.18
N ILE A 4 18.12 1.88 7.91
CA ILE A 4 17.20 2.07 6.81
C ILE A 4 17.26 0.82 5.94
N ARG A 5 16.08 0.24 5.66
CA ARG A 5 15.94 -0.88 4.72
C ARG A 5 15.17 -0.41 3.52
N ILE A 6 15.67 -0.71 2.33
CA ILE A 6 14.97 -0.43 1.07
C ILE A 6 14.61 -1.77 0.45
N ILE A 7 13.33 -1.99 0.21
CA ILE A 7 12.82 -3.24 -0.34
C ILE A 7 12.08 -2.95 -1.63
N PHE A 8 12.56 -3.53 -2.73
CA PHE A 8 11.86 -3.46 -4.02
C PHE A 8 10.78 -4.53 -4.03
N LEU A 9 9.52 -4.10 -3.84
CA LEU A 9 8.39 -5.01 -3.74
C LEU A 9 7.91 -5.45 -5.11
N GLY A 10 8.14 -4.65 -6.14
CA GLY A 10 7.81 -4.98 -7.51
C GLY A 10 8.62 -4.12 -8.48
N THR A 11 9.00 -4.70 -9.59
CA THR A 11 9.82 -4.04 -10.62
C THR A 11 9.20 -4.12 -12.00
N SER A 12 8.03 -4.75 -12.16
CA SER A 12 7.31 -4.81 -13.42
C SER A 12 6.56 -3.51 -13.66
N SER A 13 6.40 -3.13 -14.93
CA SER A 13 5.59 -1.96 -15.30
C SER A 13 4.28 -2.42 -15.93
N ALA A 14 3.17 -1.74 -15.61
CA ALA A 14 1.82 -1.93 -16.15
C ALA A 14 1.21 -3.31 -15.91
N ILE A 15 1.92 -4.40 -16.16
CA ILE A 15 1.43 -5.78 -16.03
C ILE A 15 2.41 -6.58 -15.16
N PRO A 16 1.93 -7.27 -14.11
CA PRO A 16 2.80 -8.12 -13.32
C PRO A 16 3.20 -9.38 -14.10
N THR A 17 4.35 -9.96 -13.75
CA THR A 17 4.79 -11.24 -14.28
C THR A 17 4.67 -12.32 -13.22
N SER A 18 4.96 -13.57 -13.57
CA SER A 18 4.93 -14.68 -12.59
C SER A 18 5.97 -14.50 -11.46
N THR A 19 7.02 -13.71 -11.68
CA THR A 19 8.09 -13.49 -10.70
C THR A 19 8.22 -12.05 -10.24
N ARG A 20 7.52 -11.11 -10.88
CA ARG A 20 7.63 -9.67 -10.58
C ARG A 20 6.26 -9.05 -10.38
N GLY A 21 6.06 -8.44 -9.21
CA GLY A 21 4.92 -7.56 -8.99
C GLY A 21 5.07 -6.24 -9.71
N LEU A 22 4.01 -5.43 -9.71
CA LEU A 22 4.04 -4.08 -10.25
C LEU A 22 4.96 -3.18 -9.42
N SER A 23 5.46 -2.11 -10.03
CA SER A 23 6.48 -1.24 -9.46
C SER A 23 6.05 -0.67 -8.11
N SER A 24 6.83 -0.97 -7.07
CA SER A 24 6.61 -0.47 -5.73
C SER A 24 7.89 -0.61 -4.90
N VAL A 25 8.14 0.36 -4.03
CA VAL A 25 9.32 0.36 -3.15
C VAL A 25 8.86 0.67 -1.74
N ALA A 26 9.34 -0.09 -0.77
CA ALA A 26 9.15 0.21 0.64
C ALA A 26 10.48 0.65 1.25
N VAL A 27 10.44 1.75 1.99
CA VAL A 27 11.56 2.21 2.81
C VAL A 27 11.14 2.08 4.26
N ILE A 28 11.88 1.29 5.02
CA ILE A 28 11.56 1.03 6.42
C ILE A 28 12.65 1.63 7.29
N ARG A 29 12.26 2.52 8.19
CA ARG A 29 13.17 3.15 9.14
C ARG A 29 12.54 3.12 10.53
N ASP A 30 13.26 2.56 11.49
CA ASP A 30 12.82 2.50 12.89
C ASP A 30 11.40 1.92 13.04
N GLY A 31 11.10 0.89 12.25
CA GLY A 31 9.81 0.22 12.28
C GLY A 31 8.68 0.94 11.54
N VAL A 32 8.96 2.11 10.95
CA VAL A 32 7.97 2.87 10.17
C VAL A 32 8.13 2.54 8.69
N VAL A 33 7.04 2.17 8.05
CA VAL A 33 7.02 1.78 6.64
C VAL A 33 6.62 2.99 5.79
N HIS A 34 7.45 3.31 4.80
CA HIS A 34 7.14 4.31 3.78
C HIS A 34 7.00 3.57 2.46
N LEU A 35 5.78 3.48 1.95
CA LEU A 35 5.49 2.77 0.71
C LEU A 35 5.34 3.76 -0.43
N PHE A 36 6.10 3.55 -1.50
CA PHE A 36 6.02 4.38 -2.72
C PHE A 36 5.37 3.57 -3.82
N ASP A 37 4.16 3.98 -4.18
CA ASP A 37 3.26 3.32 -5.12
C ASP A 37 2.75 1.96 -4.63
N ALA A 38 1.54 1.62 -5.03
CA ALA A 38 0.85 0.42 -4.57
C ALA A 38 0.09 -0.19 -5.76
N GLY A 39 0.80 -0.96 -6.55
CA GLY A 39 0.21 -1.70 -7.66
C GLY A 39 -0.62 -2.88 -7.16
N GLU A 40 -1.38 -3.47 -8.08
CA GLU A 40 -2.22 -4.63 -7.80
C GLU A 40 -1.43 -5.73 -7.10
N GLY A 41 -1.97 -6.27 -6.01
CA GLY A 41 -1.35 -7.37 -5.28
C GLY A 41 -0.28 -6.95 -4.29
N ILE A 42 -0.14 -5.66 -3.96
CA ILE A 42 0.90 -5.15 -3.07
C ILE A 42 0.85 -5.83 -1.69
N GLN A 43 -0.32 -6.22 -1.19
CA GLN A 43 -0.43 -6.90 0.09
C GLN A 43 0.30 -8.25 0.09
N SER A 44 0.30 -8.95 -1.04
CA SER A 44 1.06 -10.20 -1.17
C SER A 44 2.56 -9.95 -1.07
N SER A 45 3.04 -8.85 -1.65
CA SER A 45 4.45 -8.47 -1.54
C SER A 45 4.84 -8.11 -0.11
N PHE A 46 3.94 -7.49 0.64
CA PHE A 46 4.14 -7.25 2.08
C PHE A 46 4.34 -8.56 2.82
N ILE A 47 3.46 -9.54 2.58
CA ILE A 47 3.52 -10.84 3.24
C ILE A 47 4.80 -11.58 2.87
N GLN A 48 5.15 -11.62 1.57
CA GLN A 48 6.36 -12.29 1.10
C GLN A 48 7.63 -11.70 1.70
N ASN A 49 7.66 -10.39 1.92
CA ASN A 49 8.81 -9.69 2.47
C ASN A 49 8.72 -9.50 3.98
N LYS A 50 7.73 -10.12 4.63
CA LYS A 50 7.52 -10.07 6.08
C LYS A 50 7.39 -8.65 6.60
N ILE A 51 6.74 -7.78 5.84
CA ILE A 51 6.39 -6.42 6.27
C ILE A 51 5.05 -6.50 7.00
N GLY A 52 5.02 -6.07 8.25
CA GLY A 52 3.80 -6.13 9.05
C GLY A 52 2.71 -5.20 8.56
N LEU A 53 1.47 -5.69 8.56
CA LEU A 53 0.30 -4.89 8.15
C LEU A 53 -0.17 -3.93 9.25
N ASN A 54 0.32 -4.11 10.48
CA ASN A 54 -0.12 -3.34 11.65
C ASN A 54 0.94 -2.33 12.12
N LYS A 55 1.97 -2.08 11.32
CA LYS A 55 2.99 -1.08 11.65
C LYS A 55 2.56 0.31 11.20
N GLU A 56 3.15 1.33 11.80
CA GLU A 56 2.98 2.70 11.29
C GLU A 56 3.40 2.72 9.82
N THR A 57 2.50 3.19 8.96
CA THR A 57 2.69 3.12 7.52
C THR A 57 2.25 4.44 6.88
N HIS A 58 3.08 4.96 6.01
CA HIS A 58 2.80 6.12 5.18
C HIS A 58 2.90 5.69 3.72
N ILE A 59 1.85 5.94 2.94
CA ILE A 59 1.77 5.54 1.53
C ILE A 59 1.86 6.79 0.66
N PHE A 60 2.74 6.77 -0.31
CA PHE A 60 2.96 7.87 -1.25
C PHE A 60 2.66 7.37 -2.66
N ILE A 61 1.63 7.91 -3.29
CA ILE A 61 1.26 7.56 -4.66
C ILE A 61 1.77 8.65 -5.59
N THR A 62 2.61 8.28 -6.55
CA THR A 62 3.25 9.24 -7.46
C THR A 62 2.27 9.78 -8.49
N HIS A 63 1.42 8.91 -9.05
CA HIS A 63 0.42 9.32 -10.03
C HIS A 63 -0.71 8.29 -10.09
N MET A 64 -1.81 8.64 -10.74
CA MET A 64 -3.06 7.87 -10.69
C MET A 64 -3.18 6.78 -11.77
N HIS A 65 -2.12 6.38 -12.41
CA HIS A 65 -2.15 5.19 -13.26
C HIS A 65 -2.39 3.93 -12.42
N GLY A 66 -3.19 3.00 -12.92
CA GLY A 66 -3.63 1.84 -12.14
C GLY A 66 -2.50 1.00 -11.60
N ASP A 67 -1.42 0.83 -12.37
CA ASP A 67 -0.24 0.07 -11.94
C ASP A 67 0.50 0.69 -10.75
N HIS A 68 0.13 1.92 -10.34
CA HIS A 68 0.73 2.61 -9.20
C HIS A 68 -0.23 2.78 -8.02
N CYS A 69 -1.54 2.61 -8.19
CA CYS A 69 -2.50 2.93 -7.13
C CYS A 69 -3.59 1.88 -6.87
N ILE A 70 -3.90 1.00 -7.82
CA ILE A 70 -5.02 0.06 -7.67
C ILE A 70 -4.86 -0.85 -6.45
N GLY A 71 -3.65 -1.24 -6.13
CA GLY A 71 -3.38 -2.16 -5.01
C GLY A 71 -3.67 -1.58 -3.64
N ILE A 72 -3.84 -0.26 -3.53
CA ILE A 72 -4.08 0.38 -2.23
C ILE A 72 -5.39 -0.12 -1.61
N LEU A 73 -6.38 -0.44 -2.42
CA LEU A 73 -7.67 -0.94 -1.93
C LEU A 73 -7.52 -2.29 -1.25
N GLY A 74 -6.82 -3.23 -1.90
CA GLY A 74 -6.56 -4.55 -1.33
C GLY A 74 -5.67 -4.50 -0.11
N LEU A 75 -4.68 -3.60 -0.10
CA LEU A 75 -3.81 -3.42 1.05
C LEU A 75 -4.60 -2.92 2.27
N ILE A 76 -5.43 -1.90 2.10
CA ILE A 76 -6.27 -1.37 3.18
C ILE A 76 -7.22 -2.45 3.70
N GLN A 77 -7.84 -3.22 2.81
CA GLN A 77 -8.73 -4.30 3.20
C GLN A 77 -7.98 -5.36 4.00
N SER A 78 -6.81 -5.77 3.57
CA SER A 78 -5.98 -6.74 4.29
C SER A 78 -5.55 -6.22 5.65
N MET A 79 -5.19 -4.95 5.75
CA MET A 79 -4.87 -4.31 7.04
C MET A 79 -6.06 -4.33 7.98
N SER A 80 -7.25 -4.04 7.50
CA SER A 80 -8.47 -4.05 8.31
C SER A 80 -8.81 -5.46 8.81
N LEU A 81 -8.68 -6.46 7.94
CA LEU A 81 -8.91 -7.85 8.28
C LEU A 81 -7.84 -8.40 9.26
N SER A 82 -6.69 -7.78 9.32
CA SER A 82 -5.59 -8.14 10.22
C SER A 82 -5.65 -7.39 11.54
N SER A 83 -6.80 -6.81 11.86
CA SER A 83 -7.07 -6.13 13.14
C SER A 83 -6.22 -4.87 13.37
N ARG A 84 -5.84 -4.19 12.30
CA ARG A 84 -5.12 -2.92 12.43
C ARG A 84 -5.98 -1.88 13.13
N THR A 85 -5.37 -1.14 14.04
CA THR A 85 -6.02 -0.01 14.74
C THR A 85 -5.30 1.32 14.50
N LEU A 86 -4.03 1.27 14.11
CA LEU A 86 -3.26 2.48 13.86
C LEU A 86 -3.79 3.23 12.63
N PRO A 87 -3.79 4.57 12.67
CA PRO A 87 -4.13 5.35 11.47
C PRO A 87 -3.21 5.02 10.29
N LEU A 88 -3.75 5.14 9.09
CA LEU A 88 -2.99 5.00 7.87
C LEU A 88 -2.90 6.37 7.19
N HIS A 89 -1.69 6.78 6.88
CA HIS A 89 -1.44 8.08 6.23
C HIS A 89 -1.19 7.87 4.75
N ILE A 90 -1.97 8.54 3.92
CA ILE A 90 -1.90 8.40 2.46
C ILE A 90 -1.71 9.78 1.84
N TYR A 91 -0.73 9.87 0.95
CA TYR A 91 -0.36 11.09 0.25
C TYR A 91 -0.35 10.81 -1.25
N GLY A 92 -0.91 11.70 -2.03
CA GLY A 92 -0.91 11.49 -3.48
C GLY A 92 -1.59 12.62 -4.23
N PRO A 93 -1.76 12.45 -5.55
CA PRO A 93 -2.33 13.50 -6.39
C PRO A 93 -3.83 13.70 -6.11
N SER A 94 -4.37 14.79 -6.66
CA SER A 94 -5.81 15.02 -6.59
C SER A 94 -6.53 13.86 -7.27
N GLY A 95 -7.66 13.46 -6.72
CA GLY A 95 -8.42 12.30 -7.19
C GLY A 95 -8.14 11.01 -6.42
N LEU A 96 -7.00 10.90 -5.73
CA LEU A 96 -6.71 9.69 -4.95
C LEU A 96 -7.72 9.48 -3.83
N ARG A 97 -8.02 10.53 -3.06
CA ARG A 97 -9.01 10.46 -1.99
C ARG A 97 -10.38 10.05 -2.55
N THR A 98 -10.83 10.68 -3.62
CA THR A 98 -12.12 10.37 -4.26
C THR A 98 -12.16 8.93 -4.75
N PHE A 99 -11.08 8.46 -5.34
CA PHE A 99 -10.97 7.07 -5.79
C PHE A 99 -11.14 6.09 -4.63
N ILE A 100 -10.45 6.32 -3.52
CA ILE A 100 -10.52 5.44 -2.35
C ILE A 100 -11.93 5.49 -1.73
N GLU A 101 -12.46 6.68 -1.51
CA GLU A 101 -13.77 6.85 -0.88
C GLU A 101 -14.89 6.24 -1.73
N ASN A 102 -14.89 6.50 -3.04
CA ASN A 102 -15.89 5.95 -3.94
C ASN A 102 -15.80 4.44 -4.06
N SER A 103 -14.58 3.90 -4.08
CA SER A 103 -14.37 2.45 -4.16
C SER A 103 -14.90 1.76 -2.91
N PHE A 104 -14.62 2.29 -1.73
CA PHE A 104 -15.12 1.70 -0.49
C PHE A 104 -16.63 1.85 -0.35
N THR A 105 -17.20 2.94 -0.82
CA THR A 105 -18.65 3.10 -0.86
C THR A 105 -19.28 2.04 -1.75
N SER A 106 -18.73 1.83 -2.95
CA SER A 106 -19.24 0.82 -3.88
C SER A 106 -19.09 -0.60 -3.35
N LEU A 107 -17.99 -0.88 -2.64
CA LEU A 107 -17.72 -2.19 -2.05
C LEU A 107 -18.44 -2.40 -0.72
N LYS A 108 -19.11 -1.36 -0.20
CA LYS A 108 -19.75 -1.38 1.13
C LYS A 108 -18.77 -1.82 2.21
N PHE A 109 -17.55 -1.31 2.11
CA PHE A 109 -16.46 -1.63 3.02
C PHE A 109 -16.07 -0.40 3.82
N LYS A 110 -15.90 -0.60 5.14
CA LYS A 110 -15.42 0.47 6.02
C LYS A 110 -14.21 -0.03 6.79
N PRO A 111 -13.04 0.59 6.60
CA PRO A 111 -11.87 0.22 7.38
C PRO A 111 -12.11 0.41 8.88
N LYS A 112 -11.50 -0.45 9.69
CA LYS A 112 -11.62 -0.42 11.15
C LYS A 112 -10.62 0.56 11.80
N PHE A 113 -9.91 1.34 11.01
CA PHE A 113 -8.92 2.30 11.46
C PHE A 113 -9.05 3.60 10.67
N PRO A 114 -8.57 4.73 11.21
CA PRO A 114 -8.61 6.02 10.51
C PRO A 114 -7.70 6.05 9.31
N ILE A 115 -8.13 6.75 8.30
CA ILE A 115 -7.32 7.00 7.10
C ILE A 115 -7.28 8.50 6.83
#